data_b590436a1d7a0284b768fefedf8a23eb
#
_entry.id   b590436a1d7a0284b768fefedf8a23eb
#
_cell.length_a   1.000
_cell.length_b   1.000
_cell.length_c   1.000
_cell.angle_alpha   90.00
_cell.angle_beta   90.00
_cell.angle_gamma   90.00
#
_symmetry.space_group_name_H-M   'P 1'
#
loop_
_entity.id
_entity.type
_entity.pdbx_description
1 polymer ?
#
loop_
_entity_poly.entity_id
_entity_poly.type
_entity_poly.pdbx_seq_one_letter_code
_entity_poly.pdbx_strand_id
1 'polypeptide(L)'
;QINMYSNYKYISDKFDKKFSTKHKLDLFIEFLFERILLIEIQIKEQNDVAMVFEVINDRGIPLKSYEILKGKLIGHIDRTVNNDYISIWDKAIDDIAKETEKENSYKEEDIDEFFSFYFRAKYSETDNQYKDLETNVYHKSIFIGKLNEKIGFKKENGYDINHIKKFINNDLKYFAKVYRDYAKSNYQFSSEYDKYKYIFFNGKLNKQNKQLLLLLSAIKLNDEERDKKILEIPKLFDRYYSLLNLFGCYNSNSFTKSVMELNQNIREKTLEEIVEEFDKQL
;
A
#
# COMPACT_ATOMS: atom_id res chain seq x y z
N GLN A 1 -5.32 -22.17 2.11
CA GLN A 1 -5.63 -23.62 2.14
C GLN A 1 -6.67 -24.00 1.06
N ILE A 2 -7.75 -23.22 0.85
CA ILE A 2 -8.79 -23.52 -0.15
C ILE A 2 -8.23 -23.55 -1.56
N ASN A 3 -7.40 -22.58 -1.94
CA ASN A 3 -6.79 -22.51 -3.28
C ASN A 3 -5.81 -23.67 -3.54
N MET A 4 -5.03 -24.08 -2.54
CA MET A 4 -4.10 -25.19 -2.67
C MET A 4 -4.85 -26.52 -2.89
N TYR A 5 -5.93 -26.76 -2.14
CA TYR A 5 -6.77 -27.94 -2.30
C TYR A 5 -7.50 -27.94 -3.66
N SER A 6 -8.03 -26.80 -4.08
CA SER A 6 -8.69 -26.66 -5.39
C SER A 6 -7.73 -26.92 -6.53
N ASN A 7 -6.51 -26.40 -6.45
CA ASN A 7 -5.46 -26.63 -7.43
C ASN A 7 -5.01 -28.10 -7.44
N TYR A 8 -4.84 -28.70 -6.26
CA TYR A 8 -4.53 -30.13 -6.16
C TYR A 8 -5.59 -30.98 -6.83
N LYS A 9 -6.87 -30.73 -6.52
CA LYS A 9 -7.99 -31.47 -7.13
C LYS A 9 -8.04 -31.28 -8.64
N TYR A 10 -7.88 -30.05 -9.11
CA TYR A 10 -7.83 -29.75 -10.55
C TYR A 10 -6.69 -30.50 -11.27
N ILE A 11 -5.48 -30.49 -10.68
CA ILE A 11 -4.32 -31.18 -11.23
C ILE A 11 -4.59 -32.69 -11.25
N SER A 12 -5.07 -33.26 -10.13
CA SER A 12 -5.39 -34.71 -10.04
C SER A 12 -6.40 -35.15 -11.11
N ASP A 13 -7.51 -34.42 -11.24
CA ASP A 13 -8.54 -34.73 -12.24
C ASP A 13 -8.03 -34.62 -13.69
N LYS A 14 -7.10 -33.68 -13.95
CA LYS A 14 -6.48 -33.51 -15.25
C LYS A 14 -5.41 -34.57 -15.53
N PHE A 15 -4.64 -34.95 -14.49
CA PHE A 15 -3.59 -35.92 -14.57
C PHE A 15 -4.13 -37.28 -14.99
N ASP A 16 -5.17 -37.77 -14.31
CA ASP A 16 -5.79 -39.07 -14.63
C ASP A 16 -6.34 -39.13 -16.06
N LYS A 17 -6.95 -38.05 -16.53
CA LYS A 17 -7.47 -37.94 -17.90
C LYS A 17 -6.34 -37.95 -18.97
N LYS A 18 -5.23 -37.25 -18.68
CA LYS A 18 -4.13 -37.06 -19.63
C LYS A 18 -3.23 -38.26 -19.70
N PHE A 19 -3.04 -38.97 -18.58
CA PHE A 19 -2.15 -40.15 -18.45
C PHE A 19 -2.97 -41.44 -18.27
N SER A 20 -4.05 -41.58 -19.06
CA SER A 20 -4.97 -42.73 -19.02
C SER A 20 -4.36 -44.07 -19.40
N THR A 21 -3.15 -44.11 -19.97
CA THR A 21 -2.44 -45.34 -20.35
C THR A 21 -1.07 -45.36 -19.69
N LYS A 22 -0.61 -46.61 -19.33
CA LYS A 22 0.71 -46.79 -18.72
C LYS A 22 1.81 -46.19 -19.58
N HIS A 23 1.76 -46.39 -20.90
CA HIS A 23 2.77 -45.86 -21.82
C HIS A 23 2.89 -44.32 -21.77
N LYS A 24 1.78 -43.58 -21.70
CA LYS A 24 1.81 -42.11 -21.56
C LYS A 24 2.39 -41.69 -20.23
N LEU A 25 2.11 -42.42 -19.17
CA LEU A 25 2.64 -42.16 -17.84
C LEU A 25 4.17 -42.41 -17.82
N ASP A 26 4.62 -43.52 -18.39
CA ASP A 26 6.05 -43.86 -18.45
C ASP A 26 6.85 -42.79 -19.22
N LEU A 27 6.36 -42.34 -20.38
CA LEU A 27 6.97 -41.25 -21.15
C LEU A 27 7.01 -39.93 -20.37
N PHE A 28 5.96 -39.63 -19.58
CA PHE A 28 5.93 -38.44 -18.75
C PHE A 28 6.95 -38.51 -17.60
N ILE A 29 7.08 -39.68 -16.97
CA ILE A 29 8.05 -39.93 -15.91
C ILE A 29 9.49 -39.81 -16.46
N GLU A 30 9.76 -40.40 -17.61
CA GLU A 30 11.05 -40.28 -18.29
C GLU A 30 11.38 -38.81 -18.60
N PHE A 31 10.41 -38.06 -19.17
CA PHE A 31 10.59 -36.63 -19.43
C PHE A 31 10.86 -35.84 -18.15
N LEU A 32 10.12 -36.14 -17.05
CA LEU A 32 10.26 -35.45 -15.77
C LEU A 32 11.67 -35.65 -15.17
N PHE A 33 12.20 -36.87 -15.20
CA PHE A 33 13.49 -37.18 -14.60
C PHE A 33 14.70 -36.90 -15.51
N GLU A 34 14.54 -36.98 -16.81
CA GLU A 34 15.66 -36.80 -17.73
C GLU A 34 15.74 -35.43 -18.39
N ARG A 35 14.63 -34.70 -18.46
CA ARG A 35 14.54 -33.41 -19.19
C ARG A 35 14.29 -32.21 -18.31
N ILE A 36 13.81 -32.39 -17.08
CA ILE A 36 13.57 -31.29 -16.17
C ILE A 36 14.74 -31.17 -15.21
N LEU A 37 15.37 -29.99 -15.23
CA LEU A 37 16.41 -29.61 -14.27
C LEU A 37 15.81 -28.78 -13.17
N LEU A 38 15.98 -29.21 -11.93
CA LEU A 38 15.62 -28.44 -10.74
C LEU A 38 16.89 -27.87 -10.14
N ILE A 39 16.84 -26.57 -9.85
CA ILE A 39 17.91 -25.85 -9.16
C ILE A 39 17.45 -25.59 -7.74
N GLU A 40 18.16 -26.16 -6.76
CA GLU A 40 17.97 -25.86 -5.34
C GLU A 40 18.92 -24.74 -4.93
N ILE A 41 18.38 -23.63 -4.40
CA ILE A 41 19.16 -22.52 -3.87
C ILE A 41 18.93 -22.46 -2.37
N GLN A 42 19.99 -22.75 -1.60
CA GLN A 42 19.96 -22.64 -0.14
C GLN A 42 20.49 -21.27 0.30
N ILE A 43 19.63 -20.47 0.92
CA ILE A 43 19.97 -19.15 1.45
C ILE A 43 20.32 -19.33 2.92
N LYS A 44 21.59 -19.11 3.30
CA LYS A 44 22.07 -19.28 4.67
C LYS A 44 21.71 -18.10 5.56
N GLU A 45 21.78 -16.88 5.03
CA GLU A 45 21.54 -15.66 5.77
C GLU A 45 20.09 -15.19 5.57
N GLN A 46 19.36 -15.01 6.67
CA GLN A 46 17.96 -14.58 6.62
C GLN A 46 17.78 -13.19 6.00
N ASN A 47 18.78 -12.33 6.12
CA ASN A 47 18.77 -11.00 5.50
C ASN A 47 18.78 -11.05 3.97
N ASP A 48 19.34 -12.11 3.38
CA ASP A 48 19.45 -12.27 1.92
C ASP A 48 18.20 -12.87 1.30
N VAL A 49 17.32 -13.47 2.09
CA VAL A 49 16.09 -14.13 1.60
C VAL A 49 15.23 -13.16 0.79
N ALA A 50 14.97 -11.95 1.32
CA ALA A 50 14.14 -10.96 0.63
C ALA A 50 14.80 -10.47 -0.67
N MET A 51 16.12 -10.27 -0.69
CA MET A 51 16.89 -9.87 -1.87
C MET A 51 16.90 -10.97 -2.94
N VAL A 52 17.15 -12.20 -2.54
CA VAL A 52 17.17 -13.34 -3.48
C VAL A 52 15.78 -13.58 -4.08
N PHE A 53 14.72 -13.46 -3.27
CA PHE A 53 13.35 -13.52 -3.77
C PHE A 53 13.05 -12.41 -4.78
N GLU A 54 13.49 -11.18 -4.52
CA GLU A 54 13.32 -10.05 -5.44
C GLU A 54 14.01 -10.32 -6.78
N VAL A 55 15.27 -10.78 -6.75
CA VAL A 55 16.07 -11.06 -7.96
C VAL A 55 15.53 -12.25 -8.77
N ILE A 56 15.05 -13.32 -8.10
CA ILE A 56 14.50 -14.49 -8.79
C ILE A 56 13.15 -14.17 -9.44
N ASN A 57 12.30 -13.41 -8.76
CA ASN A 57 10.98 -13.03 -9.25
C ASN A 57 11.02 -11.97 -10.37
N ASP A 58 12.12 -11.25 -10.53
CA ASP A 58 12.30 -10.29 -11.63
C ASP A 58 12.26 -10.96 -13.03
N ARG A 59 12.39 -12.30 -13.08
CA ARG A 59 12.29 -13.13 -14.31
C ARG A 59 10.93 -13.80 -14.53
N GLY A 60 9.97 -13.60 -13.61
CA GLY A 60 8.62 -14.19 -13.64
C GLY A 60 7.51 -13.15 -13.48
N ILE A 61 6.51 -13.46 -12.65
CA ILE A 61 5.54 -12.47 -12.19
C ILE A 61 6.19 -11.74 -11.00
N PRO A 62 6.55 -10.46 -11.13
CA PRO A 62 7.23 -9.74 -10.07
C PRO A 62 6.33 -9.65 -8.83
N LEU A 63 6.94 -9.77 -7.65
CA LEU A 63 6.27 -9.47 -6.39
C LEU A 63 5.86 -7.99 -6.36
N LYS A 64 4.69 -7.72 -5.82
CA LYS A 64 4.24 -6.35 -5.57
C LYS A 64 5.07 -5.70 -4.45
N SER A 65 5.17 -4.39 -4.49
CA SER A 65 5.98 -3.64 -3.52
C SER A 65 5.53 -3.90 -2.07
N TYR A 66 4.22 -4.02 -1.82
CA TYR A 66 3.69 -4.32 -0.49
C TYR A 66 4.02 -5.75 0.00
N GLU A 67 4.16 -6.72 -0.91
CA GLU A 67 4.56 -8.10 -0.57
C GLU A 67 6.05 -8.15 -0.17
N ILE A 68 6.89 -7.41 -0.92
CA ILE A 68 8.31 -7.25 -0.58
C ILE A 68 8.45 -6.55 0.78
N LEU A 69 7.66 -5.49 1.01
CA LEU A 69 7.62 -4.79 2.28
C LEU A 69 7.20 -5.73 3.44
N LYS A 70 6.14 -6.53 3.24
CA LYS A 70 5.72 -7.56 4.22
C LYS A 70 6.87 -8.48 4.58
N GLY A 71 7.55 -9.02 3.57
CA GLY A 71 8.70 -9.92 3.77
C GLY A 71 9.83 -9.26 4.56
N LYS A 72 10.18 -8.01 4.25
CA LYS A 72 11.22 -7.26 4.95
C LYS A 72 10.86 -6.92 6.40
N LEU A 73 9.61 -6.61 6.70
CA LEU A 73 9.19 -6.26 8.06
C LEU A 73 8.92 -7.48 8.93
N ILE A 74 8.12 -8.44 8.43
CA ILE A 74 7.70 -9.60 9.23
C ILE A 74 8.80 -10.67 9.27
N GLY A 75 9.63 -10.77 8.24
CA GLY A 75 10.71 -11.76 8.17
C GLY A 75 11.73 -11.67 9.31
N HIS A 76 11.82 -10.52 9.96
CA HIS A 76 12.71 -10.30 11.12
C HIS A 76 12.02 -10.49 12.47
N ILE A 77 10.71 -10.72 12.51
CA ILE A 77 9.98 -11.03 13.75
C ILE A 77 10.17 -12.50 14.09
N ASP A 78 10.35 -12.79 15.37
CA ASP A 78 10.52 -14.16 15.86
C ASP A 78 9.40 -15.09 15.37
N ARG A 79 9.77 -16.28 14.90
CA ARG A 79 8.86 -17.27 14.30
C ARG A 79 7.77 -17.76 15.27
N THR A 80 7.98 -17.66 16.56
CA THR A 80 7.00 -18.07 17.57
C THR A 80 5.79 -17.15 17.62
N VAL A 81 5.96 -15.88 17.22
CA VAL A 81 4.92 -14.85 17.28
C VAL A 81 4.60 -14.19 15.92
N ASN A 82 5.35 -14.50 14.86
CA ASN A 82 5.18 -13.84 13.57
C ASN A 82 3.82 -14.13 12.90
N ASN A 83 3.19 -15.28 13.21
CA ASN A 83 1.86 -15.62 12.68
C ASN A 83 0.78 -14.59 13.08
N ASP A 84 0.88 -14.02 14.27
CA ASP A 84 -0.05 -12.98 14.74
C ASP A 84 0.12 -11.72 13.89
N TYR A 85 1.37 -11.32 13.60
CA TYR A 85 1.66 -10.15 12.76
C TYR A 85 1.31 -10.36 11.29
N ILE A 86 1.49 -11.58 10.77
CA ILE A 86 0.99 -11.98 9.45
C ILE A 86 -0.53 -11.80 9.39
N SER A 87 -1.25 -12.30 10.38
CA SER A 87 -2.71 -12.19 10.43
C SER A 87 -3.19 -10.74 10.49
N ILE A 88 -2.51 -9.88 11.28
CA ILE A 88 -2.84 -8.46 11.37
C ILE A 88 -2.56 -7.75 10.03
N TRP A 89 -1.43 -8.04 9.41
CA TRP A 89 -1.06 -7.52 8.10
C TRP A 89 -2.10 -7.89 7.04
N ASP A 90 -2.40 -9.19 6.91
CA ASP A 90 -3.33 -9.68 5.90
C ASP A 90 -4.73 -9.09 6.08
N LYS A 91 -5.18 -8.94 7.33
CA LYS A 91 -6.44 -8.25 7.62
C LYS A 91 -6.43 -6.77 7.22
N ALA A 92 -5.31 -6.07 7.43
CA ALA A 92 -5.19 -4.68 7.00
C ALA A 92 -5.20 -4.56 5.47
N ILE A 93 -4.51 -5.47 4.76
CA ILE A 93 -4.54 -5.55 3.30
C ILE A 93 -5.96 -5.86 2.80
N ASP A 94 -6.65 -6.81 3.41
CA ASP A 94 -8.05 -7.11 3.11
C ASP A 94 -8.96 -5.90 3.32
N ASP A 95 -8.75 -5.12 4.38
CA ASP A 95 -9.53 -3.89 4.63
C ASP A 95 -9.30 -2.85 3.53
N ILE A 96 -8.09 -2.75 2.97
CA ILE A 96 -7.76 -1.86 1.84
C ILE A 96 -8.39 -2.40 0.54
N ALA A 97 -8.26 -3.69 0.26
CA ALA A 97 -8.66 -4.31 -0.99
C ALA A 97 -10.18 -4.45 -1.16
N LYS A 98 -10.94 -4.70 -0.08
CA LYS A 98 -12.37 -5.01 -0.13
C LYS A 98 -13.25 -3.92 -0.76
N GLU A 99 -12.87 -2.66 -0.66
CA GLU A 99 -13.67 -1.57 -1.20
C GLU A 99 -13.40 -1.30 -2.69
N THR A 100 -12.40 -1.96 -3.25
CA THR A 100 -12.02 -1.86 -4.65
C THR A 100 -12.62 -2.96 -5.53
N GLU A 101 -13.27 -3.98 -4.93
CA GLU A 101 -13.79 -5.20 -5.59
C GLU A 101 -15.02 -5.00 -6.49
N LYS A 102 -15.39 -3.78 -6.92
CA LYS A 102 -16.67 -3.57 -7.62
C LYS A 102 -16.78 -4.12 -9.05
N GLU A 103 -15.72 -4.65 -9.63
CA GLU A 103 -15.75 -5.24 -10.97
C GLU A 103 -14.94 -6.55 -11.11
N ASN A 104 -14.95 -7.45 -10.14
CA ASN A 104 -14.22 -8.74 -10.22
C ASN A 104 -12.72 -8.62 -10.53
N SER A 105 -12.11 -7.46 -10.36
CA SER A 105 -10.67 -7.28 -10.50
C SER A 105 -10.11 -6.63 -9.24
N TYR A 106 -9.39 -7.41 -8.47
CA TYR A 106 -8.48 -6.95 -7.41
C TYR A 106 -7.54 -5.91 -8.04
N LYS A 107 -7.71 -4.65 -7.71
CA LYS A 107 -6.68 -3.66 -8.04
C LYS A 107 -5.63 -3.68 -6.94
N GLU A 108 -4.72 -4.63 -7.03
CA GLU A 108 -3.51 -4.71 -6.20
C GLU A 108 -2.72 -3.39 -6.22
N GLU A 109 -2.91 -2.57 -7.23
CA GLU A 109 -2.38 -1.21 -7.37
C GLU A 109 -2.83 -0.30 -6.22
N ASP A 110 -4.03 -0.48 -5.68
CA ASP A 110 -4.56 0.34 -4.59
C ASP A 110 -3.82 0.11 -3.27
N ILE A 111 -3.26 -1.08 -3.06
CA ILE A 111 -2.48 -1.41 -1.86
C ILE A 111 -1.12 -0.68 -1.90
N ASP A 112 -0.43 -0.72 -3.03
CA ASP A 112 0.83 -0.01 -3.20
C ASP A 112 0.61 1.51 -3.20
N GLU A 113 -0.53 1.99 -3.74
CA GLU A 113 -0.95 3.39 -3.63
C GLU A 113 -1.13 3.81 -2.17
N PHE A 114 -1.84 3.00 -1.35
CA PHE A 114 -1.99 3.27 0.08
C PHE A 114 -0.63 3.45 0.78
N PHE A 115 0.29 2.50 0.63
CA PHE A 115 1.60 2.59 1.27
C PHE A 115 2.41 3.78 0.79
N SER A 116 2.40 4.04 -0.52
CA SER A 116 3.06 5.20 -1.11
C SER A 116 2.52 6.50 -0.51
N PHE A 117 1.20 6.69 -0.49
CA PHE A 117 0.60 7.89 0.11
C PHE A 117 0.82 7.98 1.62
N TYR A 118 0.73 6.86 2.34
CA TYR A 118 1.00 6.84 3.78
C TYR A 118 2.41 7.31 4.12
N PHE A 119 3.43 6.73 3.49
CA PHE A 119 4.81 7.13 3.75
C PHE A 119 5.11 8.56 3.30
N ARG A 120 4.57 8.99 2.18
CA ARG A 120 4.64 10.39 1.74
C ARG A 120 4.00 11.34 2.73
N ALA A 121 2.79 11.04 3.16
CA ALA A 121 2.04 11.85 4.10
C ALA A 121 2.77 12.04 5.43
N LYS A 122 3.33 10.96 5.96
CA LYS A 122 3.94 10.96 7.29
C LYS A 122 5.39 11.40 7.33
N TYR A 123 6.16 11.15 6.26
CA TYR A 123 7.63 11.23 6.36
C TYR A 123 8.32 12.07 5.28
N SER A 124 7.66 12.42 4.17
CA SER A 124 8.31 13.23 3.13
C SER A 124 8.42 14.70 3.54
N GLU A 125 9.58 15.31 3.27
CA GLU A 125 9.85 16.74 3.51
C GLU A 125 10.44 17.44 2.28
N THR A 126 10.85 16.67 1.28
CA THR A 126 11.44 17.21 0.06
C THR A 126 10.84 16.55 -1.17
N ASP A 127 10.93 17.23 -2.32
CA ASP A 127 10.48 16.71 -3.61
C ASP A 127 11.15 15.36 -3.96
N ASN A 128 12.43 15.21 -3.59
CA ASN A 128 13.15 13.96 -3.83
C ASN A 128 12.59 12.83 -2.97
N GLN A 129 12.39 13.06 -1.66
CA GLN A 129 11.77 12.06 -0.78
C GLN A 129 10.35 11.69 -1.23
N TYR A 130 9.60 12.67 -1.75
CA TYR A 130 8.28 12.39 -2.31
C TYR A 130 8.35 11.46 -3.51
N LYS A 131 9.32 11.64 -4.42
CA LYS A 131 9.57 10.75 -5.57
C LYS A 131 10.10 9.39 -5.14
N ASP A 132 11.01 9.35 -4.16
CA ASP A 132 11.57 8.11 -3.60
C ASP A 132 10.52 7.21 -2.95
N LEU A 133 9.32 7.74 -2.68
CA LEU A 133 8.20 7.01 -2.10
C LEU A 133 7.10 6.65 -3.13
N GLU A 134 7.41 6.61 -4.42
CA GLU A 134 6.49 6.10 -5.46
C GLU A 134 6.19 4.61 -5.27
N THR A 135 5.06 4.17 -5.82
CA THR A 135 4.47 2.84 -5.62
C THR A 135 5.41 1.67 -5.94
N ASN A 136 6.33 1.87 -6.88
CA ASN A 136 7.29 0.86 -7.32
C ASN A 136 8.63 0.87 -6.57
N VAL A 137 8.91 1.90 -5.75
CA VAL A 137 10.22 2.06 -5.10
C VAL A 137 10.16 2.27 -3.58
N TYR A 138 9.03 2.67 -3.00
CA TYR A 138 8.93 2.98 -1.57
C TYR A 138 9.45 1.86 -0.67
N HIS A 139 9.21 0.58 -1.04
CA HIS A 139 9.63 -0.61 -0.30
C HIS A 139 11.16 -0.78 -0.17
N LYS A 140 11.92 -0.01 -0.95
CA LYS A 140 13.39 0.09 -0.86
C LYS A 140 13.79 1.36 -0.10
N SER A 141 13.23 2.48 -0.51
CA SER A 141 13.64 3.82 -0.06
C SER A 141 13.39 4.07 1.42
N ILE A 142 12.36 3.47 2.03
CA ILE A 142 12.05 3.61 3.46
C ILE A 142 13.11 3.00 4.40
N PHE A 143 14.04 2.22 3.88
CA PHE A 143 15.15 1.62 4.65
C PHE A 143 16.49 2.32 4.43
N ILE A 144 16.53 3.46 3.73
CA ILE A 144 17.74 4.12 3.28
C ILE A 144 17.76 5.60 3.72
N GLY A 145 18.93 6.09 4.17
CA GLY A 145 19.22 7.48 4.41
C GLY A 145 18.24 8.20 5.34
N LYS A 146 17.95 9.46 5.05
CA LYS A 146 17.08 10.32 5.86
C LYS A 146 15.65 9.81 6.03
N LEU A 147 15.12 9.07 5.05
CA LEU A 147 13.78 8.45 5.19
C LEU A 147 13.81 7.38 6.27
N ASN A 148 14.82 6.50 6.26
CA ASN A 148 14.94 5.49 7.31
C ASN A 148 15.19 6.09 8.69
N GLU A 149 15.98 7.17 8.80
CA GLU A 149 16.21 7.87 10.07
C GLU A 149 14.89 8.34 10.71
N LYS A 150 13.93 8.79 9.90
CA LYS A 150 12.61 9.24 10.36
C LYS A 150 11.64 8.10 10.63
N ILE A 151 11.59 7.14 9.72
CA ILE A 151 10.69 5.99 9.81
C ILE A 151 11.15 5.04 10.91
N GLY A 152 12.47 4.81 11.06
CA GLY A 152 13.05 4.09 12.17
C GLY A 152 12.94 2.57 12.08
N PHE A 153 12.67 1.98 10.91
CA PHE A 153 12.59 0.52 10.76
C PHE A 153 13.95 -0.16 10.83
N LYS A 154 15.02 0.55 10.46
CA LYS A 154 16.37 0.01 10.42
C LYS A 154 17.30 0.87 11.27
N LYS A 155 18.08 0.24 12.14
CA LYS A 155 19.16 0.84 12.96
C LYS A 155 20.52 0.35 12.47
N GLU A 156 21.61 0.90 13.02
CA GLU A 156 22.98 0.49 12.69
C GLU A 156 23.19 -1.02 12.83
N ASN A 157 22.60 -1.64 13.84
CA ASN A 157 22.74 -3.07 14.15
C ASN A 157 21.65 -3.97 13.56
N GLY A 158 20.88 -3.50 12.56
CA GLY A 158 19.81 -4.26 11.93
C GLY A 158 18.42 -3.63 12.06
N TYR A 159 17.36 -4.44 12.02
CA TYR A 159 15.98 -3.97 12.09
C TYR A 159 15.51 -3.70 13.53
N ASP A 160 14.79 -2.61 13.74
CA ASP A 160 14.10 -2.33 15.01
C ASP A 160 12.79 -3.11 15.09
N ILE A 161 12.88 -4.32 15.63
CA ILE A 161 11.74 -5.25 15.72
C ILE A 161 10.58 -4.67 16.55
N ASN A 162 10.88 -3.94 17.61
CA ASN A 162 9.84 -3.35 18.47
C ASN A 162 9.10 -2.23 17.71
N HIS A 163 9.82 -1.42 16.95
CA HIS A 163 9.22 -0.37 16.13
C HIS A 163 8.37 -0.96 14.99
N ILE A 164 8.87 -2.00 14.32
CA ILE A 164 8.11 -2.74 13.29
C ILE A 164 6.83 -3.33 13.86
N LYS A 165 6.89 -3.98 15.02
CA LYS A 165 5.71 -4.52 15.71
C LYS A 165 4.69 -3.43 16.03
N LYS A 166 5.15 -2.27 16.51
CA LYS A 166 4.30 -1.12 16.80
C LYS A 166 3.63 -0.60 15.53
N PHE A 167 4.39 -0.44 14.45
CA PHE A 167 3.86 -0.02 13.16
C PHE A 167 2.73 -0.95 12.66
N ILE A 168 2.95 -2.28 12.68
CA ILE A 168 1.96 -3.25 12.21
C ILE A 168 0.69 -3.23 13.09
N ASN A 169 0.86 -3.23 14.42
CA ASN A 169 -0.25 -3.31 15.36
C ASN A 169 -1.10 -2.03 15.43
N ASN A 170 -0.47 -0.88 15.28
CA ASN A 170 -1.11 0.40 15.51
C ASN A 170 -1.35 1.14 14.20
N ASP A 171 -0.27 1.56 13.52
CA ASP A 171 -0.33 2.45 12.38
C ASP A 171 -1.00 1.77 11.17
N LEU A 172 -0.47 0.64 10.74
CA LEU A 172 -1.02 -0.09 9.59
C LEU A 172 -2.50 -0.44 9.81
N LYS A 173 -2.82 -1.01 10.96
CA LYS A 173 -4.20 -1.40 11.31
C LYS A 173 -5.16 -0.20 11.35
N TYR A 174 -4.71 0.96 11.83
CA TYR A 174 -5.54 2.16 11.94
C TYR A 174 -5.70 2.84 10.58
N PHE A 175 -4.58 3.09 9.87
CA PHE A 175 -4.62 3.82 8.61
C PHE A 175 -5.20 3.01 7.44
N ALA A 176 -5.14 1.66 7.48
CA ALA A 176 -5.89 0.82 6.56
C ALA A 176 -7.40 1.08 6.64
N LYS A 177 -7.95 1.28 7.85
CA LYS A 177 -9.36 1.63 8.03
C LYS A 177 -9.66 3.05 7.54
N VAL A 178 -8.76 4.01 7.77
CA VAL A 178 -8.90 5.38 7.22
C VAL A 178 -8.96 5.32 5.69
N TYR A 179 -8.05 4.56 5.07
CA TYR A 179 -8.05 4.37 3.62
C TYR A 179 -9.33 3.70 3.12
N ARG A 180 -9.79 2.64 3.78
CA ARG A 180 -11.04 1.96 3.44
C ARG A 180 -12.24 2.93 3.43
N ASP A 181 -12.36 3.76 4.47
CA ASP A 181 -13.48 4.69 4.58
C ASP A 181 -13.39 5.80 3.49
N TYR A 182 -12.16 6.22 3.14
CA TYR A 182 -11.90 7.07 1.98
C TYR A 182 -12.28 6.38 0.66
N ALA A 183 -11.82 5.15 0.44
CA ALA A 183 -12.03 4.41 -0.80
C ALA A 183 -13.52 4.17 -1.08
N LYS A 184 -14.32 3.83 -0.06
CA LYS A 184 -15.78 3.73 -0.17
C LYS A 184 -16.39 4.95 -0.83
N SER A 185 -16.03 6.12 -0.34
CA SER A 185 -16.57 7.39 -0.82
C SER A 185 -15.98 7.79 -2.18
N ASN A 186 -14.74 7.38 -2.47
CA ASN A 186 -14.09 7.67 -3.75
C ASN A 186 -14.68 6.86 -4.91
N TYR A 187 -15.13 5.62 -4.65
CA TYR A 187 -15.65 4.72 -5.69
C TYR A 187 -17.17 4.78 -5.85
N GLN A 188 -17.91 5.21 -4.82
CA GLN A 188 -19.37 5.23 -4.85
C GLN A 188 -19.93 6.59 -4.44
N PHE A 189 -20.74 7.15 -5.33
CA PHE A 189 -21.67 8.19 -4.96
C PHE A 189 -23.05 7.56 -4.71
N SER A 190 -23.54 7.62 -3.49
CA SER A 190 -24.89 7.23 -3.12
C SER A 190 -25.44 8.19 -2.09
N SER A 191 -26.76 8.26 -1.95
CA SER A 191 -27.41 9.12 -0.96
C SER A 191 -26.94 8.86 0.48
N GLU A 192 -26.54 7.64 0.80
CA GLU A 192 -25.97 7.25 2.08
C GLU A 192 -24.60 7.90 2.33
N TYR A 193 -23.83 8.16 1.26
CA TYR A 193 -22.48 8.76 1.31
C TYR A 193 -22.46 10.21 0.82
N ASP A 194 -23.60 10.89 0.69
CA ASP A 194 -23.65 12.27 0.18
C ASP A 194 -22.81 13.26 1.02
N LYS A 195 -22.67 13.00 2.33
CA LYS A 195 -21.77 13.78 3.19
C LYS A 195 -20.31 13.76 2.75
N TYR A 196 -19.87 12.70 2.05
CA TYR A 196 -18.49 12.54 1.56
C TYR A 196 -18.34 12.89 0.07
N LYS A 197 -19.30 13.56 -0.53
CA LYS A 197 -19.36 13.89 -1.97
C LYS A 197 -18.08 14.52 -2.52
N TYR A 198 -17.37 15.31 -1.73
CA TYR A 198 -16.12 15.96 -2.18
C TYR A 198 -15.00 14.96 -2.41
N ILE A 199 -14.94 13.84 -1.71
CA ILE A 199 -13.99 12.76 -1.99
C ILE A 199 -14.25 12.23 -3.41
N PHE A 200 -15.52 11.94 -3.73
CA PHE A 200 -15.92 11.46 -5.05
C PHE A 200 -15.65 12.51 -6.15
N PHE A 201 -16.04 13.76 -5.93
CA PHE A 201 -15.85 14.83 -6.92
C PHE A 201 -14.37 15.03 -7.24
N ASN A 202 -13.53 15.13 -6.22
CA ASN A 202 -12.09 15.27 -6.42
C ASN A 202 -11.48 14.05 -7.15
N GLY A 203 -11.79 12.83 -6.70
CA GLY A 203 -11.21 11.62 -7.24
C GLY A 203 -11.72 11.27 -8.64
N LYS A 204 -13.04 11.30 -8.86
CA LYS A 204 -13.64 10.83 -10.11
C LYS A 204 -13.86 11.92 -11.16
N LEU A 205 -14.32 13.09 -10.76
CA LEU A 205 -14.59 14.17 -11.72
C LEU A 205 -13.33 14.98 -12.00
N ASN A 206 -12.62 15.41 -10.96
CA ASN A 206 -11.41 16.23 -11.10
C ASN A 206 -10.13 15.40 -11.33
N LYS A 207 -10.18 14.08 -11.15
CA LYS A 207 -9.03 13.15 -11.23
C LYS A 207 -7.87 13.57 -10.32
N GLN A 208 -8.19 14.03 -9.12
CA GLN A 208 -7.25 14.54 -8.13
C GLN A 208 -7.17 13.63 -6.90
N ASN A 209 -6.25 12.67 -6.92
CA ASN A 209 -6.04 11.73 -5.81
C ASN A 209 -5.21 12.34 -4.66
N LYS A 210 -4.62 13.52 -4.85
CA LYS A 210 -3.76 14.17 -3.85
C LYS A 210 -4.49 14.53 -2.55
N GLN A 211 -5.81 14.61 -2.56
CA GLN A 211 -6.61 14.74 -1.32
C GLN A 211 -6.34 13.61 -0.32
N LEU A 212 -6.05 12.38 -0.78
CA LEU A 212 -5.69 11.27 0.10
C LEU A 212 -4.38 11.54 0.85
N LEU A 213 -3.39 12.15 0.19
CA LEU A 213 -2.14 12.56 0.83
C LEU A 213 -2.41 13.48 2.03
N LEU A 214 -3.23 14.51 1.82
CA LEU A 214 -3.58 15.48 2.86
C LEU A 214 -4.39 14.85 4.00
N LEU A 215 -5.31 13.95 3.68
CA LEU A 215 -6.06 13.19 4.69
C LEU A 215 -5.14 12.35 5.58
N LEU A 216 -4.27 11.55 4.97
CA LEU A 216 -3.34 10.69 5.71
C LEU A 216 -2.32 11.51 6.51
N SER A 217 -1.96 12.71 6.04
CA SER A 217 -1.07 13.62 6.77
C SER A 217 -1.74 14.19 8.01
N ALA A 218 -2.92 14.75 7.84
CA ALA A 218 -3.63 15.48 8.89
C ALA A 218 -4.16 14.58 10.02
N ILE A 219 -4.53 13.34 9.71
CA ILE A 219 -5.04 12.39 10.69
C ILE A 219 -3.87 11.79 11.48
N LYS A 220 -3.90 11.90 12.81
CA LYS A 220 -2.96 11.21 13.72
C LYS A 220 -3.49 9.85 14.16
N LEU A 221 -2.66 9.03 14.77
CA LEU A 221 -3.08 7.75 15.34
C LEU A 221 -4.12 7.98 16.44
N ASN A 222 -5.27 7.29 16.35
CA ASN A 222 -6.42 7.45 17.25
C ASN A 222 -6.96 8.87 17.34
N ASP A 223 -7.02 9.55 16.21
CA ASP A 223 -7.44 10.95 16.10
C ASP A 223 -8.93 11.11 16.48
N GLU A 224 -9.22 11.94 17.47
CA GLU A 224 -10.59 12.25 17.90
C GLU A 224 -11.36 13.08 16.87
N GLU A 225 -10.64 13.85 16.03
CA GLU A 225 -11.22 14.65 14.95
C GLU A 225 -11.29 13.91 13.61
N ARG A 226 -10.89 12.61 13.56
CA ARG A 226 -10.78 11.81 12.34
C ARG A 226 -11.97 11.99 11.39
N ASP A 227 -13.18 11.79 11.88
CA ASP A 227 -14.39 11.83 11.05
C ASP A 227 -14.71 13.24 10.53
N LYS A 228 -14.40 14.28 11.31
CA LYS A 228 -14.49 15.67 10.86
C LYS A 228 -13.45 15.96 9.78
N LYS A 229 -12.22 15.50 9.94
CA LYS A 229 -11.14 15.69 8.97
C LYS A 229 -11.44 14.98 7.64
N ILE A 230 -12.02 13.77 7.68
CA ILE A 230 -12.47 13.06 6.47
C ILE A 230 -13.54 13.86 5.70
N LEU A 231 -14.37 14.63 6.38
CA LEU A 231 -15.38 15.48 5.74
C LEU A 231 -14.80 16.79 5.20
N GLU A 232 -14.05 17.51 6.03
CA GLU A 232 -13.69 18.91 5.75
C GLU A 232 -12.45 19.00 4.82
N ILE A 233 -11.43 18.14 4.96
CA ILE A 233 -10.23 18.25 4.13
C ILE A 233 -10.53 18.10 2.64
N PRO A 234 -11.32 17.11 2.17
CA PRO A 234 -11.69 17.01 0.75
C PRO A 234 -12.47 18.22 0.25
N LYS A 235 -13.30 18.85 1.09
CA LYS A 235 -14.04 20.07 0.76
C LYS A 235 -13.13 21.28 0.64
N LEU A 236 -12.17 21.44 1.56
CA LEU A 236 -11.14 22.48 1.47
C LEU A 236 -10.26 22.29 0.23
N PHE A 237 -9.87 21.04 -0.07
CA PHE A 237 -9.10 20.71 -1.26
C PHE A 237 -9.86 21.01 -2.56
N ASP A 238 -11.16 20.65 -2.62
CA ASP A 238 -12.02 20.97 -3.77
C ASP A 238 -12.14 22.49 -3.96
N ARG A 239 -12.35 23.25 -2.89
CA ARG A 239 -12.39 24.72 -2.92
C ARG A 239 -11.09 25.28 -3.49
N TYR A 240 -9.94 24.83 -2.98
CA TYR A 240 -8.61 25.28 -3.44
C TYR A 240 -8.40 24.97 -4.92
N TYR A 241 -8.64 23.71 -5.34
CA TYR A 241 -8.52 23.30 -6.74
C TYR A 241 -9.45 24.05 -7.66
N SER A 242 -10.73 24.24 -7.25
CA SER A 242 -11.75 24.92 -8.05
C SER A 242 -11.44 26.40 -8.24
N LEU A 243 -10.95 27.10 -7.22
CA LEU A 243 -10.57 28.50 -7.30
C LEU A 243 -9.36 28.69 -8.23
N LEU A 244 -8.34 27.83 -8.16
CA LEU A 244 -7.22 27.89 -9.09
C LEU A 244 -7.66 27.75 -10.56
N ASN A 245 -8.61 26.85 -10.84
CA ASN A 245 -9.17 26.70 -12.18
C ASN A 245 -10.03 27.88 -12.60
N LEU A 246 -10.88 28.39 -11.72
CA LEU A 246 -11.77 29.52 -11.99
C LEU A 246 -10.99 30.78 -12.37
N PHE A 247 -9.88 31.04 -11.67
CA PHE A 247 -9.03 32.21 -11.92
C PHE A 247 -7.97 31.95 -13.02
N GLY A 248 -7.97 30.78 -13.67
CA GLY A 248 -6.97 30.45 -14.68
C GLY A 248 -5.53 30.29 -14.16
N CYS A 249 -5.37 30.12 -12.84
CA CYS A 249 -4.07 29.99 -12.16
C CYS A 249 -3.61 28.55 -12.01
N TYR A 250 -4.42 27.56 -12.40
CA TYR A 250 -4.07 26.17 -12.25
C TYR A 250 -2.88 25.77 -13.14
N ASN A 251 -1.83 25.28 -12.52
CA ASN A 251 -0.70 24.63 -13.18
C ASN A 251 -0.36 23.35 -12.39
N SER A 252 -0.30 22.21 -13.09
CA SER A 252 -0.14 20.89 -12.44
C SER A 252 1.12 20.78 -11.59
N ASN A 253 2.25 21.34 -12.03
CA ASN A 253 3.52 21.27 -11.31
C ASN A 253 3.48 22.17 -10.06
N SER A 254 3.01 23.41 -10.20
CA SER A 254 2.87 24.33 -9.07
C SER A 254 1.86 23.81 -8.05
N PHE A 255 0.72 23.29 -8.52
CA PHE A 255 -0.27 22.68 -7.65
C PHE A 255 0.28 21.48 -6.87
N THR A 256 1.07 20.61 -7.53
CA THR A 256 1.73 19.50 -6.86
C THR A 256 2.67 19.99 -5.77
N LYS A 257 3.47 21.03 -6.02
CA LYS A 257 4.35 21.66 -5.01
C LYS A 257 3.56 22.20 -3.84
N SER A 258 2.53 22.99 -4.11
CA SER A 258 1.70 23.56 -3.05
C SER A 258 1.03 22.49 -2.18
N VAL A 259 0.56 21.39 -2.80
CA VAL A 259 -0.01 20.26 -2.05
C VAL A 259 1.05 19.56 -1.20
N MET A 260 2.30 19.46 -1.66
CA MET A 260 3.40 18.88 -0.87
C MET A 260 3.78 19.77 0.32
N GLU A 261 3.83 21.08 0.14
CA GLU A 261 4.05 22.06 1.22
C GLU A 261 2.89 22.00 2.22
N LEU A 262 1.66 21.99 1.73
CA LEU A 262 0.47 21.85 2.55
C LEU A 262 0.47 20.53 3.36
N ASN A 263 0.87 19.42 2.74
CA ASN A 263 1.03 18.13 3.42
C ASN A 263 1.96 18.21 4.64
N GLN A 264 3.05 18.96 4.55
CA GLN A 264 3.98 19.14 5.67
C GLN A 264 3.35 20.02 6.75
N ASN A 265 2.68 21.12 6.34
CA ASN A 265 2.13 22.11 7.23
C ASN A 265 0.93 21.61 8.04
N ILE A 266 0.11 20.70 7.49
CA ILE A 266 -1.08 20.17 8.17
C ILE A 266 -0.85 18.84 8.92
N ARG A 267 0.37 18.32 8.92
CA ARG A 267 0.68 17.00 9.48
C ARG A 267 0.31 16.94 10.96
N GLU A 268 -0.67 16.07 11.27
CA GLU A 268 -1.20 15.78 12.61
C GLU A 268 -1.77 16.99 13.38
N LYS A 269 -2.06 18.06 12.67
CA LYS A 269 -2.67 19.28 13.23
C LYS A 269 -4.15 19.10 13.53
N THR A 270 -4.70 20.00 14.34
CA THR A 270 -6.13 20.12 14.59
C THR A 270 -6.86 20.58 13.33
N LEU A 271 -8.18 20.35 13.28
CA LEU A 271 -8.97 20.80 12.13
C LEU A 271 -8.94 22.32 11.95
N GLU A 272 -8.93 23.08 13.03
CA GLU A 272 -8.86 24.55 13.00
C GLU A 272 -7.56 25.03 12.35
N GLU A 273 -6.41 24.51 12.79
CA GLU A 273 -5.10 24.80 12.19
C GLU A 273 -5.02 24.39 10.71
N ILE A 274 -5.68 23.28 10.32
CA ILE A 274 -5.74 22.83 8.93
C ILE A 274 -6.51 23.83 8.07
N VAL A 275 -7.64 24.34 8.54
CA VAL A 275 -8.42 25.37 7.83
C VAL A 275 -7.57 26.62 7.60
N GLU A 276 -6.84 27.08 8.63
CA GLU A 276 -5.93 28.23 8.51
C GLU A 276 -4.84 28.02 7.47
N GLU A 277 -4.25 26.80 7.39
CA GLU A 277 -3.23 26.49 6.39
C GLU A 277 -3.79 26.49 4.95
N PHE A 278 -5.01 26.01 4.75
CA PHE A 278 -5.69 26.10 3.46
C PHE A 278 -6.01 27.56 3.08
N ASP A 279 -6.45 28.39 4.02
CA ASP A 279 -6.77 29.80 3.76
C ASP A 279 -5.51 30.62 3.39
N LYS A 280 -4.33 30.22 3.83
CA LYS A 280 -3.05 30.83 3.39
C LYS A 280 -2.68 30.51 1.93
N GLN A 281 -3.29 29.47 1.34
CA GLN A 281 -3.06 29.08 -0.07
C GLN A 281 -3.99 29.83 -1.03
N LEU A 282 -5.01 30.48 -0.52
CA LEU A 282 -6.02 31.23 -1.28
C LEU A 282 -5.70 32.72 -1.34
#